data_c260894db202871ff75efc59a419b24f
#
_entry.id   c260894db202871ff75efc59a419b24f
#
_cell.length_a   1.000
_cell.length_b   1.000
_cell.length_c   1.000
_cell.angle_alpha   90.00
_cell.angle_beta   90.00
_cell.angle_gamma   90.00
#
_symmetry.space_group_name_H-M   'P 1'
#
loop_
_entity.id
_entity.type
_entity.pdbx_description
1 polymer ?
#
loop_
_entity_poly.entity_id
_entity_poly.type
_entity_poly.pdbx_seq_one_letter_code
_entity_poly.pdbx_strand_id
1 'polypeptide(L)'
;RILSIREHGKLALVDLTDISGKVQVWISEDGVGKKLFELLHLLERGDFLGVEGIVTKTKRGEVSVKASKLELLTKALKHLPSTWFGLKDTELRYRQRYVDLAMSPEVRKIFITRTKINDAIREFLNERNFLEVETPVIQTIYGGAAAKPFKTFVNDLKSDAYMRISNELYLKRLLVGG
;
A
#
# COMPACT_ATOMS: atom_id res chain seq x y z
N ARG A 1 -5.12 0.77 -10.62
CA ARG A 1 -4.16 -0.16 -11.23
C ARG A 1 -4.88 -1.20 -12.06
N ILE A 2 -4.37 -1.51 -13.25
CA ILE A 2 -4.91 -2.53 -14.14
C ILE A 2 -4.62 -3.93 -13.59
N LEU A 3 -5.67 -4.74 -13.44
CA LEU A 3 -5.58 -6.16 -13.05
C LEU A 3 -5.69 -7.08 -14.27
N SER A 4 -6.57 -6.76 -15.20
CA SER A 4 -6.77 -7.51 -16.45
C SER A 4 -7.26 -6.62 -17.56
N ILE A 5 -6.93 -6.98 -18.79
CA ILE A 5 -7.44 -6.37 -20.01
C ILE A 5 -7.98 -7.51 -20.88
N ARG A 6 -9.17 -7.33 -21.43
CA ARG A 6 -9.83 -8.27 -22.33
C ARG A 6 -10.37 -7.49 -23.51
N GLU A 7 -9.83 -7.71 -24.68
CA GLU A 7 -10.22 -7.01 -25.91
C GLU A 7 -11.12 -7.89 -26.78
N HIS A 8 -12.15 -7.30 -27.35
CA HIS A 8 -13.11 -7.93 -28.26
C HIS A 8 -13.45 -6.96 -29.41
N GLY A 9 -12.65 -6.94 -30.45
CA GLY A 9 -12.83 -6.03 -31.58
C GLY A 9 -12.72 -4.56 -31.15
N LYS A 10 -13.79 -3.78 -31.30
CA LYS A 10 -13.87 -2.36 -30.93
C LYS A 10 -14.27 -2.11 -29.46
N LEU A 11 -14.19 -3.13 -28.64
CA LEU A 11 -14.55 -3.10 -27.22
C LEU A 11 -13.42 -3.69 -26.38
N ALA A 12 -13.09 -3.06 -25.27
CA ALA A 12 -12.22 -3.61 -24.24
C ALA A 12 -12.89 -3.54 -22.87
N LEU A 13 -12.67 -4.57 -22.08
CA LEU A 13 -13.03 -4.64 -20.66
C LEU A 13 -11.76 -4.63 -19.84
N VAL A 14 -11.61 -3.64 -18.99
CA VAL A 14 -10.44 -3.47 -18.12
C VAL A 14 -10.89 -3.54 -16.67
N ASP A 15 -10.30 -4.46 -15.91
CA ASP A 15 -10.50 -4.51 -14.46
C ASP A 15 -9.49 -3.58 -13.77
N LEU A 16 -9.99 -2.56 -13.10
CA LEU A 16 -9.18 -1.64 -12.27
C LEU A 16 -9.37 -1.94 -10.79
N THR A 17 -8.31 -1.74 -10.02
CA THR A 17 -8.37 -1.78 -8.55
C THR A 17 -7.63 -0.62 -7.94
N ASP A 18 -8.18 -0.12 -6.84
CA ASP A 18 -7.55 0.85 -5.94
C ASP A 18 -7.77 0.46 -4.47
N ILE A 19 -7.63 1.40 -3.54
CA ILE A 19 -7.85 1.14 -2.11
C ILE A 19 -9.33 0.92 -1.77
N SER A 20 -10.26 1.49 -2.56
CA SER A 20 -11.70 1.38 -2.34
C SER A 20 -12.27 0.05 -2.85
N GLY A 21 -11.59 -0.60 -3.79
CA GLY A 21 -12.02 -1.89 -4.32
C GLY A 21 -11.66 -2.12 -5.77
N LYS A 22 -12.50 -2.91 -6.44
CA LYS A 22 -12.36 -3.30 -7.84
C LYS A 22 -13.56 -2.79 -8.63
N VAL A 23 -13.33 -2.28 -9.84
CA VAL A 23 -14.36 -1.89 -10.80
C VAL A 23 -13.98 -2.36 -12.19
N GLN A 24 -14.97 -2.78 -12.95
CA GLN A 24 -14.81 -3.04 -14.39
C GLN A 24 -14.99 -1.74 -15.17
N VAL A 25 -14.13 -1.52 -16.14
CA VAL A 25 -14.24 -0.40 -17.07
C VAL A 25 -14.57 -0.95 -18.46
N TRP A 26 -15.61 -0.40 -19.05
CA TRP A 26 -16.02 -0.68 -20.42
C TRP A 26 -15.52 0.43 -21.35
N ILE A 27 -14.61 0.10 -22.24
CA ILE A 27 -13.97 1.01 -23.18
C ILE A 27 -14.37 0.62 -24.58
N SER A 28 -15.05 1.51 -25.29
CA SER A 28 -15.40 1.32 -26.71
C SER A 28 -14.69 2.37 -27.58
N GLU A 29 -14.29 1.96 -28.79
CA GLU A 29 -13.67 2.87 -29.77
C GLU A 29 -14.54 4.11 -30.03
N ASP A 30 -15.87 3.92 -30.15
CA ASP A 30 -16.82 5.03 -30.37
C ASP A 30 -16.95 5.95 -29.14
N GLY A 31 -16.70 5.44 -27.92
CA GLY A 31 -16.83 6.19 -26.68
C GLY A 31 -15.61 7.06 -26.37
N VAL A 32 -14.42 6.55 -26.61
CA VAL A 32 -13.15 7.24 -26.29
C VAL A 32 -12.43 7.79 -27.49
N GLY A 33 -12.84 7.40 -28.70
CA GLY A 33 -12.20 7.71 -29.97
C GLY A 33 -11.03 6.77 -30.31
N LYS A 34 -10.78 6.61 -31.60
CA LYS A 34 -9.80 5.65 -32.13
C LYS A 34 -8.41 5.80 -31.52
N LYS A 35 -7.91 7.04 -31.41
CA LYS A 35 -6.55 7.32 -30.89
C LYS A 35 -6.36 6.83 -29.44
N LEU A 36 -7.35 7.05 -28.58
CA LEU A 36 -7.28 6.59 -27.18
C LEU A 36 -7.55 5.09 -27.07
N PHE A 37 -8.37 4.54 -27.96
CA PHE A 37 -8.59 3.11 -28.02
C PHE A 37 -7.32 2.36 -28.43
N GLU A 38 -6.56 2.85 -29.40
CA GLU A 38 -5.27 2.28 -29.79
C GLU A 38 -4.23 2.30 -28.67
N LEU A 39 -4.33 3.24 -27.70
CA LEU A 39 -3.48 3.26 -26.52
C LEU A 39 -3.60 1.98 -25.68
N LEU A 40 -4.74 1.29 -25.72
CA LEU A 40 -4.95 0.04 -24.97
C LEU A 40 -3.93 -1.04 -25.32
N HIS A 41 -3.46 -1.09 -26.57
CA HIS A 41 -2.44 -2.06 -27.00
C HIS A 41 -1.06 -1.83 -26.35
N LEU A 42 -0.84 -0.66 -25.75
CA LEU A 42 0.37 -0.31 -25.02
C LEU A 42 0.22 -0.53 -23.51
N LEU A 43 -1.01 -0.81 -23.05
CA LEU A 43 -1.30 -1.01 -21.64
C LEU A 43 -1.10 -2.46 -21.22
N GLU A 44 -0.61 -2.62 -20.02
CA GLU A 44 -0.35 -3.93 -19.42
C GLU A 44 -0.87 -4.00 -17.99
N ARG A 45 -0.91 -5.22 -17.48
CA ARG A 45 -1.22 -5.46 -16.07
C ARG A 45 -0.18 -4.78 -15.19
N GLY A 46 -0.66 -4.03 -14.20
CA GLY A 46 0.19 -3.27 -13.31
C GLY A 46 0.24 -1.78 -13.61
N ASP A 47 -0.08 -1.36 -14.83
CA ASP A 47 -0.19 0.06 -15.19
C ASP A 47 -1.25 0.77 -14.36
N PHE A 48 -1.09 2.06 -14.17
CA PHE A 48 -2.10 2.92 -13.55
C PHE A 48 -2.84 3.69 -14.63
N LEU A 49 -4.13 3.48 -14.69
CA LEU A 49 -5.03 4.11 -15.65
C LEU A 49 -6.06 4.96 -14.92
N GLY A 50 -6.15 6.25 -15.29
CA GLY A 50 -7.24 7.13 -14.91
C GLY A 50 -8.39 6.99 -15.92
N VAL A 51 -9.61 6.95 -15.41
CA VAL A 51 -10.81 6.79 -16.23
C VAL A 51 -11.89 7.76 -15.78
N GLU A 52 -12.46 8.50 -16.72
CA GLU A 52 -13.70 9.25 -16.53
C GLU A 52 -14.81 8.60 -17.33
N GLY A 53 -16.03 8.55 -16.78
CA GLY A 53 -17.14 7.91 -17.46
C GLY A 53 -18.41 7.80 -16.63
N ILE A 54 -19.40 7.13 -17.18
CA ILE A 54 -20.72 6.96 -16.59
C ILE A 54 -20.82 5.56 -15.97
N VAL A 55 -21.26 5.49 -14.71
CA VAL A 55 -21.54 4.21 -14.07
C VAL A 55 -22.77 3.56 -14.70
N THR A 56 -22.64 2.33 -15.10
CA THR A 56 -23.69 1.54 -15.77
C THR A 56 -23.68 0.09 -15.28
N LYS A 57 -24.71 -0.66 -15.61
CA LYS A 57 -24.73 -2.10 -15.42
C LYS A 57 -24.64 -2.82 -16.75
N THR A 58 -23.78 -3.82 -16.81
CA THR A 58 -23.73 -4.73 -17.97
C THR A 58 -25.00 -5.58 -18.08
N LYS A 59 -25.22 -6.21 -19.22
CA LYS A 59 -26.33 -7.17 -19.39
C LYS A 59 -26.33 -8.32 -18.38
N ARG A 60 -25.17 -8.64 -17.81
CA ARG A 60 -25.00 -9.66 -16.76
C ARG A 60 -25.13 -9.11 -15.34
N GLY A 61 -25.50 -7.81 -15.19
CA GLY A 61 -25.71 -7.17 -13.90
C GLY A 61 -24.45 -6.62 -13.22
N GLU A 62 -23.27 -6.74 -13.85
CA GLU A 62 -22.01 -6.22 -13.28
C GLU A 62 -21.95 -4.70 -13.36
N VAL A 63 -21.64 -4.05 -12.25
CA VAL A 63 -21.44 -2.59 -12.21
C VAL A 63 -20.13 -2.25 -12.91
N SER A 64 -20.21 -1.37 -13.89
CA SER A 64 -19.08 -0.98 -14.74
C SER A 64 -19.09 0.52 -15.00
N VAL A 65 -17.92 1.07 -15.28
CA VAL A 65 -17.77 2.45 -15.76
C VAL A 65 -17.64 2.42 -17.28
N LYS A 66 -18.60 2.99 -18.01
CA LYS A 66 -18.48 3.23 -19.44
C LYS A 66 -17.59 4.45 -19.66
N ALA A 67 -16.37 4.22 -20.13
CA ALA A 67 -15.36 5.25 -20.29
C ALA A 67 -15.71 6.24 -21.41
N SER A 68 -15.51 7.52 -21.10
CA SER A 68 -15.50 8.64 -22.07
C SER A 68 -14.13 9.26 -22.23
N LYS A 69 -13.24 9.08 -21.21
CA LYS A 69 -11.85 9.55 -21.25
C LYS A 69 -10.94 8.55 -20.56
N LEU A 70 -9.72 8.44 -21.08
CA LEU A 70 -8.66 7.57 -20.55
C LEU A 70 -7.37 8.39 -20.42
N GLU A 71 -6.63 8.14 -19.37
CA GLU A 71 -5.32 8.74 -19.14
C GLU A 71 -4.38 7.71 -18.52
N LEU A 72 -3.24 7.45 -19.17
CA LEU A 72 -2.19 6.64 -18.58
C LEU A 72 -1.45 7.47 -17.53
N LEU A 73 -1.67 7.15 -16.25
CA LEU A 73 -1.05 7.83 -15.12
C LEU A 73 0.38 7.37 -14.88
N THR A 74 0.62 6.07 -14.98
CA THR A 74 1.96 5.49 -14.78
C THR A 74 2.08 4.15 -15.49
N LYS A 75 3.16 3.97 -16.23
CA LYS A 75 3.53 2.70 -16.87
C LYS A 75 4.31 1.80 -15.91
N ALA A 76 3.90 0.55 -15.77
CA ALA A 76 4.64 -0.46 -15.02
C ALA A 76 5.77 -1.01 -15.90
N LEU A 77 7.03 -0.74 -15.53
CA LEU A 77 8.19 -1.19 -16.30
C LEU A 77 8.56 -2.66 -16.03
N LYS A 78 7.98 -3.26 -14.98
CA LYS A 78 8.15 -4.68 -14.66
C LYS A 78 6.79 -5.34 -14.60
N HIS A 79 6.66 -6.49 -15.24
CA HIS A 79 5.42 -7.26 -15.22
C HIS A 79 5.11 -7.77 -13.81
N LEU A 80 3.86 -7.65 -13.41
CA LEU A 80 3.37 -8.30 -12.20
C LEU A 80 3.30 -9.83 -12.43
N PRO A 81 3.58 -10.64 -11.41
CA PRO A 81 3.35 -12.07 -11.46
C PRO A 81 1.92 -12.41 -11.90
N SER A 82 1.71 -13.59 -12.44
CA SER A 82 0.37 -14.04 -12.84
C SER A 82 -0.59 -13.98 -11.64
N THR A 83 -1.79 -13.40 -11.83
CA THR A 83 -2.81 -13.32 -10.78
C THR A 83 -3.29 -14.70 -10.32
N TRP A 84 -3.23 -15.69 -11.22
CA TRP A 84 -3.67 -17.05 -10.93
C TRP A 84 -2.78 -17.78 -9.93
N PHE A 85 -1.47 -17.51 -9.97
CA PHE A 85 -0.49 -18.19 -9.10
C PHE A 85 -0.02 -17.32 -7.93
N GLY A 86 -0.13 -16.00 -8.03
CA GLY A 86 0.39 -15.05 -7.03
C GLY A 86 1.89 -15.27 -6.74
N LEU A 87 2.33 -14.74 -5.61
CA LEU A 87 3.63 -15.08 -5.02
C LEU A 87 3.42 -16.24 -4.04
N LYS A 88 3.77 -17.47 -4.43
CA LYS A 88 3.60 -18.67 -3.58
C LYS A 88 4.75 -18.85 -2.59
N ASP A 89 5.95 -18.46 -3.00
CA ASP A 89 7.14 -18.58 -2.17
C ASP A 89 7.09 -17.58 -1.00
N THR A 90 7.17 -18.09 0.22
CA THR A 90 7.06 -17.29 1.45
C THR A 90 8.23 -16.32 1.60
N GLU A 91 9.43 -16.74 1.29
CA GLU A 91 10.64 -15.91 1.36
C GLU A 91 10.53 -14.74 0.38
N LEU A 92 10.11 -15.03 -0.85
CA LEU A 92 9.91 -14.01 -1.88
C LEU A 92 8.81 -13.00 -1.47
N ARG A 93 7.73 -13.46 -0.84
CA ARG A 93 6.65 -12.58 -0.31
C ARG A 93 7.17 -11.62 0.76
N TYR A 94 8.08 -12.06 1.62
CA TYR A 94 8.71 -11.19 2.61
C TYR A 94 9.71 -10.23 1.99
N ARG A 95 10.53 -10.68 1.05
CA ARG A 95 11.53 -9.84 0.38
C ARG A 95 10.91 -8.82 -0.57
N GLN A 96 9.84 -9.19 -1.26
CA GLN A 96 9.12 -8.32 -2.20
C GLN A 96 7.71 -8.00 -1.68
N ARG A 97 7.62 -7.50 -0.44
CA ARG A 97 6.35 -7.19 0.20
C ARG A 97 5.48 -6.24 -0.62
N TYR A 98 6.07 -5.31 -1.36
CA TYR A 98 5.36 -4.39 -2.25
C TYR A 98 4.64 -5.12 -3.41
N VAL A 99 5.19 -6.21 -3.92
CA VAL A 99 4.53 -7.05 -4.93
C VAL A 99 3.41 -7.87 -4.28
N ASP A 100 3.68 -8.49 -3.13
CA ASP A 100 2.70 -9.25 -2.37
C ASP A 100 1.47 -8.39 -2.01
N LEU A 101 1.67 -7.15 -1.56
CA LEU A 101 0.60 -6.19 -1.31
C LEU A 101 -0.17 -5.80 -2.60
N ALA A 102 0.51 -5.73 -3.75
CA ALA A 102 -0.13 -5.43 -5.01
C ALA A 102 -1.02 -6.57 -5.50
N MET A 103 -0.64 -7.82 -5.21
CA MET A 103 -1.27 -9.03 -5.74
C MET A 103 -2.29 -9.67 -4.81
N SER A 104 -2.13 -9.48 -3.48
CA SER A 104 -2.87 -10.23 -2.46
C SER A 104 -3.77 -9.31 -1.63
N PRO A 105 -5.09 -9.25 -1.92
CA PRO A 105 -6.04 -8.46 -1.14
C PRO A 105 -6.07 -8.86 0.34
N GLU A 106 -5.91 -10.16 0.64
CA GLU A 106 -5.88 -10.68 2.02
C GLU A 106 -4.69 -10.12 2.82
N VAL A 107 -3.52 -10.02 2.18
CA VAL A 107 -2.34 -9.41 2.82
C VAL A 107 -2.56 -7.92 3.07
N ARG A 108 -3.14 -7.19 2.12
CA ARG A 108 -3.52 -5.78 2.32
C ARG A 108 -4.47 -5.61 3.50
N LYS A 109 -5.46 -6.49 3.64
CA LYS A 109 -6.41 -6.47 4.75
C LYS A 109 -5.71 -6.58 6.11
N ILE A 110 -4.67 -7.41 6.23
CA ILE A 110 -3.88 -7.54 7.47
C ILE A 110 -3.25 -6.18 7.83
N PHE A 111 -2.62 -5.49 6.88
CA PHE A 111 -1.99 -4.19 7.14
C PHE A 111 -3.00 -3.09 7.46
N ILE A 112 -4.14 -3.07 6.77
CA ILE A 112 -5.24 -2.15 7.08
C ILE A 112 -5.78 -2.41 8.49
N THR A 113 -5.98 -3.68 8.85
CA THR A 113 -6.43 -4.05 10.20
C THR A 113 -5.43 -3.64 11.26
N ARG A 114 -4.12 -3.84 11.01
CA ARG A 114 -3.06 -3.39 11.92
C ARG A 114 -3.10 -1.88 12.15
N THR A 115 -3.29 -1.08 11.10
CA THR A 115 -3.45 0.38 11.22
C THR A 115 -4.64 0.72 12.12
N LYS A 116 -5.80 0.11 11.87
CA LYS A 116 -7.00 0.32 12.69
C LYS A 116 -6.81 -0.05 14.17
N ILE A 117 -6.04 -1.11 14.45
CA ILE A 117 -5.72 -1.49 15.84
C ILE A 117 -4.87 -0.40 16.50
N ASN A 118 -3.85 0.11 15.81
CA ASN A 118 -3.02 1.18 16.34
C ASN A 118 -3.83 2.46 16.59
N ASP A 119 -4.71 2.81 15.66
CA ASP A 119 -5.59 3.99 15.79
C ASP A 119 -6.54 3.83 16.99
N ALA A 120 -7.15 2.65 17.17
CA ALA A 120 -8.03 2.39 18.30
C ALA A 120 -7.28 2.45 19.65
N ILE A 121 -6.02 1.99 19.72
CA ILE A 121 -5.19 2.11 20.93
C ILE A 121 -4.90 3.60 21.22
N ARG A 122 -4.54 4.39 20.20
CA ARG A 122 -4.30 5.83 20.35
C ARG A 122 -5.56 6.57 20.82
N GLU A 123 -6.69 6.31 20.17
CA GLU A 123 -7.97 6.90 20.55
C GLU A 123 -8.31 6.59 22.01
N PHE A 124 -8.23 5.33 22.41
CA PHE A 124 -8.47 4.88 23.79
C PHE A 124 -7.60 5.60 24.83
N LEU A 125 -6.32 5.81 24.53
CA LEU A 125 -5.39 6.49 25.44
C LEU A 125 -5.61 8.02 25.43
N ASN A 126 -5.84 8.62 24.27
CA ASN A 126 -6.11 10.06 24.15
C ASN A 126 -7.38 10.47 24.91
N GLU A 127 -8.45 9.66 24.85
CA GLU A 127 -9.68 9.89 25.63
C GLU A 127 -9.43 9.88 27.14
N ARG A 128 -8.33 9.30 27.58
CA ARG A 128 -7.90 9.22 29.00
C ARG A 128 -6.80 10.22 29.36
N ASN A 129 -6.60 11.23 28.48
CA ASN A 129 -5.60 12.27 28.64
C ASN A 129 -4.14 11.78 28.67
N PHE A 130 -3.86 10.62 28.05
CA PHE A 130 -2.48 10.21 27.80
C PHE A 130 -1.96 10.95 26.57
N LEU A 131 -0.70 11.37 26.63
CA LEU A 131 0.01 11.96 25.51
C LEU A 131 0.91 10.94 24.85
N GLU A 132 0.82 10.77 23.53
CA GLU A 132 1.79 9.97 22.78
C GLU A 132 3.11 10.73 22.69
N VAL A 133 4.19 10.09 23.07
CA VAL A 133 5.54 10.68 23.05
C VAL A 133 6.52 9.80 22.31
N GLU A 134 7.49 10.42 21.65
CA GLU A 134 8.60 9.72 21.04
C GLU A 134 9.83 9.82 21.94
N THR A 135 10.51 8.69 22.18
CA THR A 135 11.74 8.63 22.93
C THR A 135 12.91 8.33 21.98
N PRO A 136 14.14 8.77 22.31
CA PRO A 136 15.31 8.50 21.48
C PRO A 136 15.51 7.02 21.19
N VAL A 137 15.79 6.69 19.94
CA VAL A 137 16.12 5.30 19.52
C VAL A 137 17.58 4.98 19.82
N ILE A 138 18.47 5.98 19.62
CA ILE A 138 19.89 5.86 19.92
C ILE A 138 20.13 6.54 21.28
N GLN A 139 20.77 5.82 22.18
CA GLN A 139 20.97 6.24 23.57
C GLN A 139 22.44 6.05 23.98
N THR A 140 22.96 6.89 24.86
CA THR A 140 24.30 6.75 25.42
C THR A 140 24.34 5.69 26.53
N ILE A 141 23.21 5.45 27.19
CA ILE A 141 23.06 4.46 28.25
C ILE A 141 21.83 3.61 27.91
N TYR A 142 21.99 2.30 27.85
CA TYR A 142 20.90 1.36 27.68
C TYR A 142 20.41 0.81 29.03
N GLY A 143 19.15 0.42 29.08
CA GLY A 143 18.56 -0.16 30.30
C GLY A 143 17.04 -0.30 30.19
N GLY A 144 16.41 -0.71 31.29
CA GLY A 144 14.95 -0.91 31.35
C GLY A 144 14.47 -2.28 30.85
N ALA A 145 15.39 -3.15 30.39
CA ALA A 145 15.09 -4.52 30.00
C ALA A 145 16.33 -5.41 30.12
N ALA A 146 16.12 -6.72 30.25
CA ALA A 146 17.17 -7.73 30.28
C ALA A 146 17.49 -8.20 28.84
N ALA A 147 17.99 -7.31 28.00
CA ALA A 147 18.36 -7.62 26.63
C ALA A 147 19.75 -7.05 26.29
N LYS A 148 20.43 -7.71 25.34
CA LYS A 148 21.71 -7.21 24.82
C LYS A 148 21.44 -6.17 23.73
N PRO A 149 21.92 -4.91 23.87
CA PRO A 149 21.66 -3.87 22.89
C PRO A 149 22.51 -4.05 21.64
N PHE A 150 22.05 -3.48 20.51
CA PHE A 150 22.92 -3.19 19.39
C PHE A 150 23.78 -2.00 19.73
N LYS A 151 25.11 -2.17 19.60
CA LYS A 151 26.10 -1.10 19.79
C LYS A 151 26.38 -0.40 18.47
N THR A 152 26.51 0.92 18.50
CA THR A 152 26.94 1.75 17.38
C THR A 152 27.90 2.84 17.88
N PHE A 153 28.45 3.64 16.97
CA PHE A 153 29.33 4.74 17.28
C PHE A 153 28.81 6.03 16.62
N VAL A 154 28.72 7.10 17.41
CA VAL A 154 28.28 8.40 16.92
C VAL A 154 29.52 9.24 16.59
N ASN A 155 29.78 9.43 15.30
CA ASN A 155 30.98 10.07 14.80
C ASN A 155 31.15 11.52 15.32
N ASP A 156 30.07 12.30 15.33
CA ASP A 156 30.10 13.71 15.75
C ASP A 156 30.42 13.86 17.24
N LEU A 157 29.93 12.94 18.06
CA LEU A 157 30.16 12.92 19.51
C LEU A 157 31.39 12.10 19.89
N LYS A 158 32.01 11.39 18.94
CA LYS A 158 33.15 10.49 19.14
C LYS A 158 32.94 9.54 20.32
N SER A 159 31.73 9.01 20.43
CA SER A 159 31.33 8.15 21.57
C SER A 159 30.51 6.95 21.14
N ASP A 160 30.59 5.89 21.97
CA ASP A 160 29.73 4.74 21.83
C ASP A 160 28.27 5.11 22.11
N ALA A 161 27.35 4.50 21.36
CA ALA A 161 25.93 4.59 21.57
C ALA A 161 25.27 3.23 21.37
N TYR A 162 24.03 3.12 21.81
CA TYR A 162 23.28 1.88 21.79
C TYR A 162 21.87 2.13 21.24
N MET A 163 21.39 1.21 20.43
CA MET A 163 19.95 1.20 20.11
C MET A 163 19.17 0.79 21.35
N ARG A 164 18.08 1.50 21.64
CA ARG A 164 17.24 1.24 22.82
C ARG A 164 16.76 -0.21 22.86
N ILE A 165 16.77 -0.80 24.04
CA ILE A 165 16.15 -2.09 24.34
C ILE A 165 14.79 -1.93 25.04
N SER A 166 14.55 -0.73 25.61
CA SER A 166 13.29 -0.34 26.26
C SER A 166 13.12 1.17 26.22
N ASN A 167 11.89 1.64 26.29
CA ASN A 167 11.56 3.06 26.42
C ASN A 167 11.57 3.56 27.87
N GLU A 168 11.68 2.66 28.84
CA GLU A 168 11.44 2.89 30.26
C GLU A 168 12.21 4.08 30.84
N LEU A 169 13.51 4.15 30.58
CA LEU A 169 14.36 5.20 31.20
C LEU A 169 13.95 6.61 30.78
N TYR A 170 13.60 6.80 29.52
CA TYR A 170 13.16 8.11 29.02
C TYR A 170 11.72 8.43 29.41
N LEU A 171 10.83 7.44 29.45
CA LEU A 171 9.47 7.66 29.95
C LEU A 171 9.47 8.05 31.43
N LYS A 172 10.32 7.44 32.26
CA LYS A 172 10.49 7.86 33.66
C LYS A 172 10.97 9.32 33.79
N ARG A 173 11.84 9.78 32.90
CA ARG A 173 12.29 11.20 32.89
C ARG A 173 11.14 12.13 32.50
N LEU A 174 10.32 11.74 31.55
CA LEU A 174 9.15 12.54 31.14
C LEU A 174 8.13 12.67 32.26
N LEU A 175 7.93 11.62 33.08
CA LEU A 175 7.07 11.68 34.26
C LEU A 175 7.53 12.72 35.31
N VAL A 176 8.81 13.05 35.36
CA VAL A 176 9.33 14.10 36.24
C VAL A 176 8.98 15.50 35.70
N GLY A 177 8.82 15.63 34.39
CA GLY A 177 8.46 16.89 33.74
C GLY A 177 6.97 17.24 33.79
N GLY A 178 6.10 16.34 34.16
CA GLY A 178 4.66 16.53 34.29
C GLY A 178 3.85 15.68 33.32
#